data_b0b2ad5231c97b4961be95312572ce46
#
_entry.id   b0b2ad5231c97b4961be95312572ce46
#
_cell.length_a   1.000
_cell.length_b   1.000
_cell.length_c   1.000
_cell.angle_alpha   90.00
_cell.angle_beta   90.00
_cell.angle_gamma   90.00
#
_symmetry.space_group_name_H-M   'P 1'
#
loop_
_entity.id
_entity.type
_entity.pdbx_description
1 polymer ?
#
loop_
_entity_poly.entity_id
_entity_poly.type
_entity_poly.pdbx_seq_one_letter_code
_entity_poly.pdbx_strand_id
1 'polypeptide(L)'
;MLHVVRWGGDVGAVMAQINALGYGLTLGIQTRIDSRALRLAHAARIGNVYVNRNMIGAVVGVQPFGGEGLSGTGPKAGGPHYLYRFCAEQTVTINTAAAGGNAALLAGMAGITGD
;
A
#
# COMPACT_ATOMS: atom_id res chain seq x y z
N MET A 1 17.97 -19.75 -3.67
CA MET A 1 18.35 -20.50 -2.44
C MET A 1 17.09 -20.68 -1.61
N LEU A 2 16.83 -21.89 -1.10
CA LEU A 2 15.69 -22.21 -0.22
C LEU A 2 16.20 -22.36 1.21
N HIS A 3 15.60 -21.64 2.16
CA HIS A 3 15.86 -21.77 3.58
C HIS A 3 14.64 -22.43 4.23
N VAL A 4 14.85 -23.60 4.83
CA VAL A 4 13.79 -24.37 5.49
C VAL A 4 14.04 -24.38 6.99
N VAL A 5 13.06 -23.94 7.76
CA VAL A 5 13.13 -23.90 9.22
C VAL A 5 11.97 -24.70 9.81
N ARG A 6 12.29 -25.62 10.72
CA ARG A 6 11.29 -26.26 11.57
C ARG A 6 11.11 -25.40 12.84
N TRP A 7 9.87 -25.01 13.11
CA TRP A 7 9.55 -24.26 14.31
C TRP A 7 8.67 -25.10 15.26
N GLY A 8 8.83 -24.91 16.56
CA GLY A 8 8.05 -25.59 17.58
C GLY A 8 7.38 -24.59 18.51
N GLY A 9 6.08 -24.33 18.30
CA GLY A 9 5.25 -23.61 19.25
C GLY A 9 4.85 -22.20 18.84
N ASP A 10 5.71 -21.21 18.95
CA ASP A 10 5.32 -19.80 18.72
C ASP A 10 5.58 -19.32 17.30
N VAL A 11 4.51 -19.29 16.49
CA VAL A 11 4.56 -18.74 15.13
C VAL A 11 4.74 -17.21 15.12
N GLY A 12 4.40 -16.53 16.22
CA GLY A 12 4.61 -15.09 16.36
C GLY A 12 6.10 -14.73 16.37
N ALA A 13 6.91 -15.54 17.04
CA ALA A 13 8.37 -15.39 17.03
C ALA A 13 8.95 -15.56 15.61
N VAL A 14 8.43 -16.49 14.83
CA VAL A 14 8.83 -16.66 13.43
C VAL A 14 8.46 -15.43 12.61
N MET A 15 7.25 -14.90 12.81
CA MET A 15 6.82 -13.68 12.12
C MET A 15 7.70 -12.47 12.48
N ALA A 16 8.09 -12.34 13.73
CA ALA A 16 9.00 -11.29 14.17
C ALA A 16 10.37 -11.39 13.46
N GLN A 17 10.91 -12.60 13.32
CA GLN A 17 12.15 -12.83 12.58
C GLN A 17 12.01 -12.46 11.10
N ILE A 18 10.90 -12.84 10.47
CA ILE A 18 10.62 -12.47 9.07
C ILE A 18 10.58 -10.96 8.91
N ASN A 19 9.83 -10.27 9.77
CA ASN A 19 9.71 -8.80 9.73
C ASN A 19 11.06 -8.10 9.96
N ALA A 20 11.93 -8.68 10.77
CA ALA A 20 13.26 -8.12 11.07
C ALA A 20 14.21 -8.13 9.87
N LEU A 21 13.94 -8.92 8.83
CA LEU A 21 14.71 -8.92 7.60
C LEU A 21 14.52 -7.64 6.78
N GLY A 22 13.46 -6.88 7.03
CA GLY A 22 13.16 -5.64 6.32
C GLY A 22 12.62 -5.82 4.89
N TYR A 23 12.50 -7.05 4.40
CA TYR A 23 11.89 -7.38 3.11
C TYR A 23 10.45 -7.84 3.31
N GLY A 24 9.54 -7.38 2.44
CA GLY A 24 8.13 -7.71 2.59
C GLY A 24 7.38 -7.70 1.25
N LEU A 25 7.71 -8.61 0.32
CA LEU A 25 7.02 -8.68 -0.97
C LEU A 25 5.78 -9.58 -0.89
N THR A 26 5.99 -10.87 -0.66
CA THR A 26 4.90 -11.87 -0.61
C THR A 26 5.04 -12.81 0.57
N LEU A 27 3.92 -13.18 1.17
CA LEU A 27 3.80 -14.20 2.22
C LEU A 27 2.69 -15.17 1.86
N GLY A 28 2.99 -16.46 1.87
CA GLY A 28 2.00 -17.53 1.79
C GLY A 28 1.73 -18.13 3.17
N ILE A 29 0.47 -18.21 3.55
CA ILE A 29 0.01 -18.84 4.80
C ILE A 29 -0.88 -20.03 4.44
N GLN A 30 -0.51 -21.22 4.92
CA GLN A 30 -1.32 -22.42 4.75
C GLN A 30 -1.85 -22.84 6.12
N THR A 31 -3.15 -22.73 6.35
CA THR A 31 -3.78 -23.08 7.62
C THR A 31 -5.28 -23.32 7.44
N ARG A 32 -5.85 -24.21 8.25
CA ARG A 32 -7.30 -24.43 8.34
C ARG A 32 -7.96 -23.60 9.44
N ILE A 33 -7.20 -22.72 10.10
CA ILE A 33 -7.69 -21.90 11.21
C ILE A 33 -7.71 -20.44 10.75
N ASP A 34 -8.88 -19.91 10.44
CA ASP A 34 -9.06 -18.56 9.88
C ASP A 34 -8.54 -17.45 10.81
N SER A 35 -8.80 -17.57 12.12
CA SER A 35 -8.31 -16.60 13.11
C SER A 35 -6.77 -16.56 13.17
N ARG A 36 -6.11 -17.69 12.93
CA ARG A 36 -4.65 -17.74 12.81
C ARG A 36 -4.17 -17.03 11.55
N ALA A 37 -4.83 -17.28 10.42
CA ALA A 37 -4.50 -16.64 9.15
C ALA A 37 -4.59 -15.10 9.26
N LEU A 38 -5.69 -14.59 9.79
CA LEU A 38 -5.90 -13.15 9.99
C LEU A 38 -4.87 -12.54 10.94
N ARG A 39 -4.61 -13.19 12.07
CA ARG A 39 -3.61 -12.71 13.02
C ARG A 39 -2.21 -12.62 12.42
N LEU A 40 -1.80 -13.62 11.64
CA LEU A 40 -0.51 -13.63 10.97
C LEU A 40 -0.45 -12.58 9.85
N ALA A 41 -1.52 -12.42 9.08
CA ALA A 41 -1.60 -11.40 8.04
C ALA A 41 -1.47 -9.98 8.62
N HIS A 42 -2.12 -9.70 9.75
CA HIS A 42 -2.03 -8.40 10.41
C HIS A 42 -0.66 -8.16 11.08
N ALA A 43 0.01 -9.21 11.53
CA ALA A 43 1.35 -9.10 12.13
C ALA A 43 2.46 -8.97 11.08
N ALA A 44 2.21 -9.35 9.85
CA ALA A 44 3.20 -9.32 8.77
C ALA A 44 3.38 -7.89 8.21
N ARG A 45 4.64 -7.48 8.07
CA ARG A 45 5.03 -6.26 7.32
C ARG A 45 5.32 -6.66 5.87
N ILE A 46 4.29 -7.11 5.19
CA ILE A 46 4.40 -7.70 3.85
C ILE A 46 3.26 -7.19 2.97
N GLY A 47 3.60 -6.69 1.82
CA GLY A 47 2.66 -6.04 0.92
C GLY A 47 1.59 -6.97 0.35
N ASN A 48 1.92 -8.25 0.08
CA ASN A 48 0.97 -9.21 -0.46
C ASN A 48 0.94 -10.49 0.37
N VAL A 49 -0.17 -10.74 1.06
CA VAL A 49 -0.39 -11.93 1.88
C VAL A 49 -1.42 -12.82 1.21
N TYR A 50 -1.06 -14.08 0.99
CA TYR A 50 -1.90 -15.09 0.35
C TYR A 50 -2.20 -16.21 1.33
N VAL A 51 -3.49 -16.47 1.56
CA VAL A 51 -3.94 -17.53 2.47
C VAL A 51 -4.51 -18.68 1.67
N ASN A 52 -4.01 -19.90 1.94
CA ASN A 52 -4.47 -21.16 1.33
C ASN A 52 -4.46 -21.16 -0.20
N ARG A 53 -3.55 -20.41 -0.78
CA ARG A 53 -3.32 -20.39 -2.23
C ARG A 53 -1.83 -20.27 -2.53
N ASN A 54 -1.51 -20.43 -3.77
CA ASN A 54 -0.18 -20.21 -4.31
C ASN A 54 0.17 -18.69 -4.20
N MET A 55 1.40 -18.40 -3.84
CA MET A 55 1.93 -17.04 -3.66
C MET A 55 2.69 -16.52 -4.87
N ILE A 56 2.63 -17.21 -6.00
CA ILE A 56 3.31 -16.83 -7.24
C ILE A 56 2.40 -15.89 -8.03
N GLY A 57 2.84 -14.65 -8.16
CA GLY A 57 2.19 -13.64 -8.98
C GLY A 57 0.86 -13.11 -8.43
N ALA A 58 0.49 -11.95 -8.92
CA ALA A 58 -0.81 -11.33 -8.71
C ALA A 58 -1.61 -11.35 -10.02
N VAL A 59 -2.93 -11.34 -9.90
CA VAL A 59 -3.82 -11.18 -11.07
C VAL A 59 -3.89 -9.69 -11.40
N VAL A 60 -3.40 -9.32 -12.57
CA VAL A 60 -3.40 -7.93 -13.05
C VAL A 60 -4.81 -7.35 -13.06
N GLY A 61 -4.96 -6.12 -12.54
CA GLY A 61 -6.25 -5.44 -12.46
C GLY A 61 -7.17 -5.88 -11.32
N VAL A 62 -6.86 -7.02 -10.67
CA VAL A 62 -7.67 -7.55 -9.55
C VAL A 62 -6.90 -7.48 -8.23
N GLN A 63 -5.61 -7.78 -8.28
CA GLN A 63 -4.74 -7.84 -7.11
C GLN A 63 -3.60 -6.84 -7.26
N PRO A 64 -3.70 -5.65 -6.67
CA PRO A 64 -2.60 -4.71 -6.64
C PRO A 64 -1.36 -5.35 -6.03
N PHE A 65 -0.21 -5.18 -6.70
CA PHE A 65 1.03 -5.87 -6.34
C PHE A 65 2.14 -4.89 -5.96
N GLY A 66 2.76 -5.12 -4.81
CA GLY A 66 3.89 -4.33 -4.33
C GLY A 66 4.23 -4.70 -2.89
N GLY A 67 5.49 -4.55 -2.52
CA GLY A 67 6.02 -4.88 -1.21
C GLY A 67 6.11 -3.70 -0.26
N GLU A 68 6.60 -3.99 0.93
CA GLU A 68 6.92 -3.02 1.98
C GLU A 68 8.42 -3.05 2.29
N GLY A 69 8.90 -2.01 2.96
CA GLY A 69 10.29 -1.88 3.36
C GLY A 69 11.23 -1.94 2.16
N LEU A 70 12.23 -2.79 2.20
CA LEU A 70 13.19 -2.99 1.11
C LEU A 70 12.58 -3.61 -0.16
N SER A 71 11.36 -4.11 -0.10
CA SER A 71 10.65 -4.72 -1.23
C SER A 71 9.66 -3.79 -1.92
N GLY A 72 9.53 -2.54 -1.51
CA GLY A 72 8.60 -1.60 -2.12
C GLY A 72 8.83 -0.16 -1.71
N THR A 73 8.45 0.77 -2.59
CA THR A 73 8.72 2.21 -2.42
C THR A 73 7.47 3.07 -2.46
N GLY A 74 6.29 2.49 -2.40
CA GLY A 74 5.07 3.29 -2.45
C GLY A 74 3.84 2.52 -2.92
N PRO A 75 2.85 3.18 -3.51
CA PRO A 75 1.59 2.56 -3.88
C PRO A 75 1.78 1.36 -4.80
N LYS A 76 0.96 0.34 -4.60
CA LYS A 76 1.03 -0.92 -5.33
C LYS A 76 0.68 -0.73 -6.80
N ALA A 77 1.42 -1.41 -7.67
CA ALA A 77 1.13 -1.47 -9.09
C ALA A 77 -0.28 -2.02 -9.35
N GLY A 78 -1.04 -1.34 -10.20
CA GLY A 78 -2.44 -1.68 -10.50
C GLY A 78 -3.42 -1.37 -9.36
N GLY A 79 -2.98 -0.69 -8.30
CA GLY A 79 -3.83 -0.27 -7.19
C GLY A 79 -4.44 1.12 -7.37
N PRO A 80 -5.47 1.47 -6.60
CA PRO A 80 -6.19 2.73 -6.73
C PRO A 80 -5.33 3.97 -6.43
N HIS A 81 -4.25 3.79 -5.66
CA HIS A 81 -3.36 4.87 -5.27
C HIS A 81 -2.11 4.99 -6.16
N TYR A 82 -2.00 4.17 -7.21
CA TYR A 82 -0.78 4.12 -8.03
C TYR A 82 -0.49 5.44 -8.75
N LEU A 83 -1.52 6.14 -9.18
CA LEU A 83 -1.40 7.41 -9.88
C LEU A 83 -0.80 8.53 -9.01
N TYR A 84 -0.91 8.45 -7.68
CA TYR A 84 -0.31 9.43 -6.78
C TYR A 84 1.21 9.53 -6.90
N ARG A 85 1.86 8.50 -7.45
CA ARG A 85 3.30 8.54 -7.76
C ARG A 85 3.67 9.60 -8.79
N PHE A 86 2.72 9.96 -9.62
CA PHE A 86 2.91 10.87 -10.76
C PHE A 86 2.29 12.24 -10.51
N CYS A 87 1.71 12.46 -9.34
CA CYS A 87 1.09 13.70 -8.94
C CYS A 87 2.04 14.51 -8.05
N ALA A 88 2.03 15.83 -8.26
CA ALA A 88 2.63 16.79 -7.35
C ALA A 88 1.51 17.56 -6.66
N GLU A 89 1.61 17.77 -5.37
CA GLU A 89 0.69 18.61 -4.62
C GLU A 89 1.15 20.07 -4.73
N GLN A 90 0.22 20.96 -5.07
CA GLN A 90 0.45 22.39 -5.12
C GLN A 90 -0.65 23.13 -4.37
N THR A 91 -0.26 24.00 -3.45
CA THR A 91 -1.19 24.89 -2.76
C THR A 91 -1.09 26.29 -3.37
N VAL A 92 -2.22 26.84 -3.80
CA VAL A 92 -2.32 28.22 -4.30
C VAL A 92 -3.25 29.00 -3.37
N THR A 93 -2.72 30.05 -2.77
CA THR A 93 -3.49 30.96 -1.93
C THR A 93 -3.48 32.34 -2.52
N ILE A 94 -4.67 32.89 -2.78
CA ILE A 94 -4.84 34.23 -3.36
C ILE A 94 -5.43 35.16 -2.30
N ASN A 95 -4.71 36.24 -1.99
CA ASN A 95 -5.23 37.28 -1.12
C ASN A 95 -6.12 38.23 -1.94
N THR A 96 -7.43 37.98 -1.91
CA THR A 96 -8.42 38.78 -2.64
C THR A 96 -8.55 40.21 -2.12
N ALA A 97 -8.23 40.49 -0.85
CA ALA A 97 -8.25 41.84 -0.29
C ALA A 97 -7.12 42.69 -0.84
N ALA A 98 -5.95 42.12 -1.09
CA ALA A 98 -4.82 42.85 -1.72
C ALA A 98 -5.08 43.19 -3.20
N ALA A 99 -5.95 42.43 -3.89
CA ALA A 99 -6.38 42.68 -5.26
C ALA A 99 -7.59 43.61 -5.37
N GLY A 100 -7.95 44.35 -4.29
CA GLY A 100 -9.08 45.26 -4.27
C GLY A 100 -10.46 44.61 -4.26
N GLY A 101 -10.54 43.32 -3.84
CA GLY A 101 -11.80 42.60 -3.73
C GLY A 101 -12.50 42.39 -5.07
N ASN A 102 -11.76 42.27 -6.17
CA ASN A 102 -12.34 42.17 -7.51
C ASN A 102 -13.14 40.87 -7.66
N ALA A 103 -14.47 41.02 -7.76
CA ALA A 103 -15.40 39.90 -7.97
C ALA A 103 -15.12 39.12 -9.26
N ALA A 104 -14.44 39.68 -10.24
CA ALA A 104 -14.06 39.00 -11.47
C ALA A 104 -12.99 37.92 -11.26
N LEU A 105 -12.12 38.07 -10.24
CA LEU A 105 -11.15 37.03 -9.85
C LEU A 105 -11.85 35.81 -9.24
N LEU A 106 -12.90 36.02 -8.44
CA LEU A 106 -13.72 34.97 -7.86
C LEU A 106 -14.56 34.25 -8.92
N ALA A 107 -15.09 34.95 -9.89
CA ALA A 107 -15.86 34.37 -10.99
C ALA A 107 -15.00 33.56 -11.97
N GLY A 108 -13.73 33.97 -12.20
CA GLY A 108 -12.78 33.22 -13.04
C GLY A 108 -12.36 31.87 -12.41
N MET A 109 -12.36 31.75 -11.08
CA MET A 109 -12.04 30.51 -10.41
C MET A 109 -13.20 29.49 -10.44
N ALA A 110 -14.46 29.93 -10.55
CA ALA A 110 -15.63 29.08 -10.70
C ALA A 110 -15.73 28.40 -12.09
N GLY A 111 -15.05 28.96 -13.09
CA GLY A 111 -15.04 28.46 -14.48
C GLY A 111 -14.04 27.33 -14.75
N ILE A 112 -13.15 27.00 -13.80
CA ILE A 112 -12.11 25.95 -13.97
C ILE A 112 -12.62 24.55 -13.56
N THR A 113 -13.82 24.44 -13.01
CA THR A 113 -14.40 23.17 -12.56
C THR A 113 -15.44 22.57 -13.53
N GLY A 114 -15.48 23.02 -14.77
CA GLY A 114 -16.42 22.51 -15.76
C GLY A 114 -15.77 22.35 -17.12
N ASP A 115 -15.17 21.17 -17.37
CA ASP A 115 -15.25 20.37 -18.60
C ASP A 115 -14.58 19.02 -18.34
#